data_050be2afaebf874a866d50d44d9cd2bc
#
_entry.id   050be2afaebf874a866d50d44d9cd2bc
#
_cell.length_a   1.000
_cell.length_b   1.000
_cell.length_c   1.000
_cell.angle_alpha   90.00
_cell.angle_beta   90.00
_cell.angle_gamma   90.00
#
_symmetry.space_group_name_H-M   'P 1'
#
loop_
_entity.id
_entity.type
_entity.pdbx_description
1 polymer ?
#
loop_
_entity_poly.entity_id
_entity_poly.type
_entity_poly.pdbx_seq_one_letter_code
_entity_poly.pdbx_strand_id
1 'polypeptide(L)'
;MFNKLSKLVLVFAIGIFTSIDLKAQDPAFSQFYANPLYLNPAFAGAAPKGAPRTNLNYRDQWPGIGRTFVTTSVSYDKHVDKVGGGLGVLILNDRSGDGNIQLNTASLIYSYNLSVSRTFAIKAGFEASFRMLNLDWSELTFGDMIDQKYGFIYPTQENIDNNPSSVQYPDFSTGFIGYTDNLYFGFAAHHLTQPEQGFISESQLPTKLTIHAGGNFPLNKYSNNVTTLSPNFLYQSQQDFQQFNYGLYVYRGPVVGGLWARNSVENFDAFIVMVGLIQDNFKFGYSYDITVSNLKNS
;
A
#
# COMPACT_ATOMS: atom_id res chain seq x y z
N MET A 1 -9.15 31.74 -47.72
CA MET A 1 -8.70 32.57 -46.59
C MET A 1 -9.47 32.15 -45.32
N PHE A 2 -9.15 30.98 -44.78
CA PHE A 2 -9.79 30.46 -43.57
C PHE A 2 -9.11 31.04 -42.32
N ASN A 3 -9.88 31.68 -41.57
CA ASN A 3 -9.62 32.65 -40.52
C ASN A 3 -8.76 32.08 -39.37
N LYS A 4 -7.70 32.80 -38.97
CA LYS A 4 -6.90 32.48 -37.77
C LYS A 4 -7.73 32.33 -36.51
N LEU A 5 -8.92 32.92 -36.48
CA LEU A 5 -9.88 32.84 -35.39
C LEU A 5 -10.51 31.43 -35.29
N SER A 6 -10.77 30.72 -36.39
CA SER A 6 -11.33 29.35 -36.35
C SER A 6 -10.32 28.32 -35.86
N LYS A 7 -9.02 28.53 -36.10
CA LYS A 7 -7.95 27.68 -35.56
C LYS A 7 -7.74 27.92 -34.06
N LEU A 8 -7.91 29.15 -33.59
CA LEU A 8 -7.81 29.49 -32.17
C LEU A 8 -8.97 28.90 -31.38
N VAL A 9 -10.20 28.94 -31.93
CA VAL A 9 -11.41 28.32 -31.33
C VAL A 9 -11.30 26.81 -31.30
N LEU A 10 -10.68 26.17 -32.32
CA LEU A 10 -10.49 24.71 -32.35
C LEU A 10 -9.43 24.29 -31.32
N VAL A 11 -8.36 25.04 -31.12
CA VAL A 11 -7.33 24.77 -30.10
C VAL A 11 -7.88 24.99 -28.69
N PHE A 12 -8.73 26.00 -28.51
CA PHE A 12 -9.40 26.24 -27.23
C PHE A 12 -10.47 25.21 -26.91
N ALA A 13 -11.19 24.68 -27.91
CA ALA A 13 -12.18 23.62 -27.76
C ALA A 13 -11.54 22.24 -27.46
N ILE A 14 -10.32 21.98 -27.91
CA ILE A 14 -9.58 20.74 -27.60
C ILE A 14 -8.99 20.79 -26.17
N GLY A 15 -8.71 22.00 -25.63
CA GLY A 15 -8.19 22.17 -24.27
C GLY A 15 -9.22 21.95 -23.14
N ILE A 16 -10.52 21.84 -23.44
CA ILE A 16 -11.59 21.76 -22.43
C ILE A 16 -11.98 20.30 -22.08
N PHE A 17 -11.46 19.28 -22.78
CA PHE A 17 -11.84 17.88 -22.60
C PHE A 17 -10.74 16.95 -22.06
N THR A 18 -9.74 17.47 -21.40
CA THR A 18 -8.91 16.62 -20.53
C THR A 18 -9.43 16.72 -19.11
N SER A 19 -10.50 16.00 -18.81
CA SER A 19 -10.80 15.61 -17.44
C SER A 19 -9.61 14.75 -16.98
N ILE A 20 -8.75 15.33 -16.16
CA ILE A 20 -7.74 14.57 -15.43
C ILE A 20 -8.53 13.82 -14.37
N ASP A 21 -8.84 12.57 -14.63
CA ASP A 21 -9.37 11.67 -13.61
C ASP A 21 -8.30 11.56 -12.52
N LEU A 22 -8.49 12.29 -11.43
CA LEU A 22 -7.68 12.17 -10.22
C LEU A 22 -7.96 10.81 -9.61
N LYS A 23 -7.02 9.88 -9.78
CA LYS A 23 -7.18 8.49 -9.34
C LYS A 23 -6.55 8.33 -7.97
N ALA A 24 -7.36 7.97 -6.99
CA ALA A 24 -6.90 7.64 -5.65
C ALA A 24 -6.19 6.28 -5.66
N GLN A 25 -5.03 6.21 -5.01
CA GLN A 25 -4.25 4.99 -4.83
C GLN A 25 -4.13 4.69 -3.34
N ASP A 26 -4.16 3.41 -3.01
CA ASP A 26 -3.85 2.97 -1.65
C ASP A 26 -2.38 3.26 -1.29
N PRO A 27 -2.10 3.56 -0.01
CA PRO A 27 -0.73 3.72 0.46
C PRO A 27 0.08 2.43 0.21
N ALA A 28 1.32 2.59 -0.23
CA ALA A 28 2.25 1.50 -0.45
C ALA A 28 3.30 1.47 0.67
N PHE A 29 3.78 0.28 1.04
CA PHE A 29 4.89 0.11 1.99
C PHE A 29 6.14 -0.37 1.26
N SER A 30 7.31 0.19 1.60
CA SER A 30 8.58 -0.30 1.08
C SER A 30 8.92 -1.68 1.64
N GLN A 31 8.52 -1.94 2.90
CA GLN A 31 8.65 -3.23 3.58
C GLN A 31 7.32 -4.00 3.56
N PHE A 32 6.75 -4.27 2.38
CA PHE A 32 5.44 -4.87 2.26
C PHE A 32 5.32 -6.27 2.91
N TYR A 33 6.39 -7.06 2.96
CA TYR A 33 6.39 -8.36 3.66
C TYR A 33 6.44 -8.22 5.20
N ALA A 34 6.83 -7.05 5.71
CA ALA A 34 6.74 -6.76 7.14
C ALA A 34 5.31 -6.34 7.55
N ASN A 35 4.40 -6.11 6.60
CA ASN A 35 2.98 -5.85 6.84
C ASN A 35 2.09 -6.90 6.16
N PRO A 36 2.16 -8.16 6.60
CA PRO A 36 1.55 -9.28 5.89
C PRO A 36 0.03 -9.20 5.81
N LEU A 37 -0.66 -8.70 6.84
CA LEU A 37 -2.13 -8.60 6.82
C LEU A 37 -2.61 -7.54 5.82
N TYR A 38 -1.87 -6.46 5.66
CA TYR A 38 -2.15 -5.45 4.63
C TYR A 38 -1.89 -5.96 3.21
N LEU A 39 -0.88 -6.84 3.06
CA LEU A 39 -0.53 -7.42 1.77
C LEU A 39 -1.56 -8.43 1.28
N ASN A 40 -2.01 -9.32 2.19
CA ASN A 40 -2.93 -10.40 1.85
C ASN A 40 -3.60 -10.93 3.12
N PRO A 41 -4.93 -10.90 3.23
CA PRO A 41 -5.64 -11.37 4.42
C PRO A 41 -5.41 -12.86 4.74
N ALA A 42 -5.01 -13.68 3.77
CA ALA A 42 -4.68 -15.08 3.98
C ALA A 42 -3.44 -15.29 4.88
N PHE A 43 -2.64 -14.25 5.16
CA PHE A 43 -1.54 -14.33 6.12
C PHE A 43 -1.96 -14.35 7.59
N ALA A 44 -3.23 -14.11 7.92
CA ALA A 44 -3.68 -14.16 9.30
C ALA A 44 -3.39 -15.55 9.92
N GLY A 45 -2.77 -15.57 11.12
CA GLY A 45 -2.36 -16.80 11.79
C GLY A 45 -1.32 -17.63 11.05
N ALA A 46 -0.57 -17.03 10.11
CA ALA A 46 0.47 -17.73 9.36
C ALA A 46 1.84 -17.72 10.06
N ALA A 47 1.94 -17.17 11.26
CA ALA A 47 3.18 -17.20 12.02
C ALA A 47 3.58 -18.66 12.36
N PRO A 48 4.91 -18.97 12.42
CA PRO A 48 5.37 -20.30 12.72
C PRO A 48 4.74 -20.86 14.01
N LYS A 49 4.33 -22.13 13.96
CA LYS A 49 3.66 -22.83 15.08
C LYS A 49 2.37 -22.16 15.57
N GLY A 50 1.73 -21.33 14.74
CA GLY A 50 0.51 -20.62 15.12
C GLY A 50 0.72 -19.54 16.20
N ALA A 51 1.96 -19.10 16.42
CA ALA A 51 2.29 -18.10 17.42
C ALA A 51 1.57 -16.76 17.17
N PRO A 52 1.24 -16.00 18.19
CA PRO A 52 0.75 -14.65 18.01
C PRO A 52 1.83 -13.78 17.38
N ARG A 53 1.42 -12.88 16.48
CA ARG A 53 2.31 -11.95 15.80
C ARG A 53 1.73 -10.55 15.88
N THR A 54 2.57 -9.58 16.28
CA THR A 54 2.26 -8.16 16.23
C THR A 54 3.22 -7.51 15.25
N ASN A 55 2.70 -6.67 14.34
CA ASN A 55 3.54 -5.87 13.44
C ASN A 55 3.21 -4.39 13.64
N LEU A 56 4.24 -3.58 13.61
CA LEU A 56 4.16 -2.12 13.57
C LEU A 56 4.97 -1.66 12.38
N ASN A 57 4.35 -0.89 11.48
CA ASN A 57 5.01 -0.30 10.33
C ASN A 57 4.78 1.21 10.34
N TYR A 58 5.86 1.94 10.04
CA TYR A 58 5.84 3.38 9.83
C TYR A 58 6.58 3.66 8.52
N ARG A 59 5.95 4.43 7.64
CA ARG A 59 6.56 4.90 6.40
C ARG A 59 6.39 6.40 6.31
N ASP A 60 7.48 7.08 6.03
CA ASP A 60 7.52 8.48 5.67
C ASP A 60 8.04 8.60 4.24
N GLN A 61 7.22 9.16 3.35
CA GLN A 61 7.56 9.31 1.94
C GLN A 61 7.79 10.78 1.63
N TRP A 62 8.94 11.08 1.05
CA TRP A 62 9.39 12.42 0.66
C TRP A 62 9.50 13.42 1.83
N PRO A 63 10.20 13.07 2.92
CA PRO A 63 10.28 13.91 4.12
C PRO A 63 10.91 15.30 3.88
N GLY A 64 11.53 15.53 2.72
CA GLY A 64 12.20 16.80 2.37
C GLY A 64 11.34 17.78 1.55
N ILE A 65 10.11 17.43 1.16
CA ILE A 65 9.29 18.26 0.23
C ILE A 65 8.30 19.19 0.98
N GLY A 66 8.31 19.21 2.32
CA GLY A 66 7.42 20.06 3.12
C GLY A 66 5.96 19.54 3.22
N ARG A 67 5.54 18.64 2.35
CA ARG A 67 4.26 17.91 2.41
C ARG A 67 4.57 16.43 2.51
N THR A 68 4.48 15.87 3.70
CA THR A 68 4.82 14.48 3.95
C THR A 68 3.63 13.55 3.71
N PHE A 69 3.92 12.36 3.20
CA PHE A 69 2.98 11.27 3.15
C PHE A 69 3.39 10.26 4.21
N VAL A 70 2.62 10.19 5.29
CA VAL A 70 2.96 9.34 6.44
C VAL A 70 1.92 8.25 6.60
N THR A 71 2.37 7.01 6.49
CA THR A 71 1.54 5.84 6.70
C THR A 71 1.99 5.07 7.93
N THR A 72 1.08 4.80 8.84
CA THR A 72 1.32 3.97 10.03
C THR A 72 0.35 2.81 10.05
N SER A 73 0.82 1.62 10.35
CA SER A 73 -0.07 0.47 10.55
C SER A 73 0.35 -0.36 11.75
N VAL A 74 -0.63 -0.87 12.47
CA VAL A 74 -0.48 -1.83 13.57
C VAL A 74 -1.36 -3.03 13.27
N SER A 75 -0.81 -4.23 13.36
CA SER A 75 -1.59 -5.45 13.20
C SER A 75 -1.25 -6.49 14.26
N TYR A 76 -2.25 -7.29 14.59
CA TYR A 76 -2.10 -8.45 15.45
C TYR A 76 -2.83 -9.64 14.83
N ASP A 77 -2.20 -10.80 14.80
CA ASP A 77 -2.81 -12.04 14.35
C ASP A 77 -2.33 -13.26 15.12
N LYS A 78 -3.18 -14.28 15.14
CA LYS A 78 -2.90 -15.56 15.79
C LYS A 78 -3.69 -16.68 15.13
N HIS A 79 -3.11 -17.87 15.08
CA HIS A 79 -3.87 -19.09 14.78
C HIS A 79 -4.75 -19.48 15.95
N VAL A 80 -6.00 -19.87 15.66
CA VAL A 80 -6.98 -20.28 16.66
C VAL A 80 -7.57 -21.63 16.23
N ASP A 81 -7.18 -22.71 16.91
CA ASP A 81 -7.58 -24.08 16.57
C ASP A 81 -9.11 -24.27 16.57
N LYS A 82 -9.82 -23.61 17.49
CA LYS A 82 -11.28 -23.70 17.62
C LYS A 82 -12.04 -23.26 16.35
N VAL A 83 -11.48 -22.34 15.58
CA VAL A 83 -12.07 -21.86 14.32
C VAL A 83 -11.34 -22.41 13.08
N GLY A 84 -10.38 -23.30 13.28
CA GLY A 84 -9.64 -23.96 12.21
C GLY A 84 -8.81 -23.02 11.33
N GLY A 85 -8.40 -21.85 11.87
CA GLY A 85 -7.77 -20.83 11.07
C GLY A 85 -7.14 -19.70 11.87
N GLY A 86 -6.74 -18.64 11.17
CA GLY A 86 -6.17 -17.44 11.75
C GLY A 86 -7.19 -16.34 11.95
N LEU A 87 -7.09 -15.64 13.06
CA LEU A 87 -7.80 -14.37 13.31
C LEU A 87 -6.78 -13.25 13.33
N GLY A 88 -7.15 -12.10 12.78
CA GLY A 88 -6.30 -10.91 12.74
C GLY A 88 -7.10 -9.63 12.86
N VAL A 89 -6.42 -8.60 13.33
CA VAL A 89 -6.88 -7.21 13.33
C VAL A 89 -5.79 -6.33 12.72
N LEU A 90 -6.20 -5.32 11.96
CA LEU A 90 -5.30 -4.33 11.36
C LEU A 90 -5.91 -2.95 11.58
N ILE A 91 -5.07 -2.02 12.03
CA ILE A 91 -5.39 -0.59 12.09
C ILE A 91 -4.36 0.12 11.22
N LEU A 92 -4.84 0.99 10.33
CA LEU A 92 -3.99 1.79 9.45
C LEU A 92 -4.43 3.25 9.52
N ASN A 93 -3.46 4.13 9.59
CA ASN A 93 -3.63 5.57 9.42
C ASN A 93 -2.69 6.02 8.31
N ASP A 94 -3.24 6.73 7.33
CA ASP A 94 -2.50 7.34 6.23
C ASP A 94 -2.83 8.83 6.18
N ARG A 95 -1.78 9.66 6.10
CA ARG A 95 -1.89 11.11 5.96
C ARG A 95 -1.20 11.53 4.68
N SER A 96 -1.93 12.27 3.85
CA SER A 96 -1.46 12.75 2.56
C SER A 96 -1.49 14.27 2.51
N GLY A 97 -0.32 14.90 2.27
CA GLY A 97 -0.17 16.36 2.17
C GLY A 97 -0.55 17.07 3.48
N ASP A 98 0.35 17.66 4.21
CA ASP A 98 0.20 18.43 5.47
C ASP A 98 -1.03 18.08 6.37
N GLY A 99 -1.52 16.82 6.28
CA GLY A 99 -2.70 16.34 7.01
C GLY A 99 -4.06 16.69 6.39
N ASN A 100 -4.09 17.26 5.19
CA ASN A 100 -5.35 17.65 4.54
C ASN A 100 -6.24 16.44 4.21
N ILE A 101 -5.64 15.30 3.83
CA ILE A 101 -6.37 14.05 3.64
C ILE A 101 -5.87 13.03 4.66
N GLN A 102 -6.77 12.46 5.43
CA GLN A 102 -6.47 11.44 6.42
C GLN A 102 -7.38 10.22 6.25
N LEU A 103 -6.79 9.08 5.93
CA LEU A 103 -7.47 7.80 5.86
C LEU A 103 -7.22 7.02 7.15
N ASN A 104 -8.28 6.61 7.83
CA ASN A 104 -8.24 5.69 8.95
C ASN A 104 -8.96 4.40 8.55
N THR A 105 -8.32 3.26 8.78
CA THR A 105 -8.90 1.94 8.48
C THR A 105 -8.79 1.04 9.70
N ALA A 106 -9.86 0.34 10.02
CA ALA A 106 -9.89 -0.73 11.01
C ALA A 106 -10.44 -1.99 10.37
N SER A 107 -9.69 -3.09 10.44
CA SER A 107 -10.01 -4.35 9.76
C SER A 107 -10.08 -5.52 10.72
N LEU A 108 -11.02 -6.43 10.45
CA LEU A 108 -11.11 -7.76 11.03
C LEU A 108 -10.82 -8.78 9.94
N ILE A 109 -9.95 -9.74 10.24
CA ILE A 109 -9.43 -10.68 9.25
C ILE A 109 -9.58 -12.09 9.77
N TYR A 110 -10.09 -12.97 8.91
CA TYR A 110 -10.15 -14.41 9.14
C TYR A 110 -9.45 -15.14 7.99
N SER A 111 -8.70 -16.17 8.31
CA SER A 111 -8.14 -17.08 7.31
C SER A 111 -8.38 -18.53 7.68
N TYR A 112 -8.66 -19.34 6.68
CA TYR A 112 -8.81 -20.79 6.81
C TYR A 112 -7.62 -21.50 6.17
N ASN A 113 -7.09 -22.53 6.84
CA ASN A 113 -5.96 -23.32 6.34
C ASN A 113 -6.42 -24.71 5.89
N LEU A 114 -6.17 -25.04 4.64
CA LEU A 114 -6.46 -26.35 4.03
C LEU A 114 -5.16 -27.06 3.67
N SER A 115 -4.83 -28.12 4.36
CA SER A 115 -3.72 -29.00 4.02
C SER A 115 -4.13 -29.90 2.84
N VAL A 116 -3.56 -29.64 1.66
CA VAL A 116 -3.88 -30.38 0.43
C VAL A 116 -3.05 -31.65 0.35
N SER A 117 -1.78 -31.58 0.77
CA SER A 117 -0.87 -32.73 0.84
C SER A 117 0.08 -32.59 2.03
N ARG A 118 1.01 -33.53 2.20
CA ARG A 118 2.04 -33.46 3.26
C ARG A 118 3.02 -32.28 3.07
N THR A 119 3.17 -31.79 1.86
CA THR A 119 4.16 -30.77 1.49
C THR A 119 3.54 -29.51 0.93
N PHE A 120 2.22 -29.45 0.72
CA PHE A 120 1.53 -28.31 0.14
C PHE A 120 0.23 -28.00 0.89
N ALA A 121 0.08 -26.75 1.27
CA ALA A 121 -1.14 -26.24 1.89
C ALA A 121 -1.60 -24.94 1.21
N ILE A 122 -2.90 -24.67 1.32
CA ILE A 122 -3.55 -23.46 0.83
C ILE A 122 -4.18 -22.75 2.01
N LYS A 123 -4.04 -21.43 2.07
CA LYS A 123 -4.81 -20.57 2.98
C LYS A 123 -5.69 -19.67 2.16
N ALA A 124 -6.95 -19.55 2.56
CA ALA A 124 -7.89 -18.55 2.06
C ALA A 124 -8.16 -17.55 3.17
N GLY A 125 -8.17 -16.26 2.85
CA GLY A 125 -8.39 -15.17 3.80
C GLY A 125 -9.53 -14.27 3.36
N PHE A 126 -10.24 -13.75 4.33
CA PHE A 126 -11.27 -12.73 4.16
C PHE A 126 -11.05 -11.60 5.16
N GLU A 127 -11.23 -10.38 4.70
CA GLU A 127 -11.12 -9.17 5.49
C GLU A 127 -12.40 -8.35 5.35
N ALA A 128 -12.90 -7.86 6.47
CA ALA A 128 -13.92 -6.83 6.53
C ALA A 128 -13.32 -5.62 7.23
N SER A 129 -13.36 -4.47 6.58
CA SER A 129 -12.80 -3.23 7.09
C SER A 129 -13.84 -2.11 7.13
N PHE A 130 -13.64 -1.19 8.03
CA PHE A 130 -14.33 0.09 8.10
C PHE A 130 -13.31 1.19 7.84
N ARG A 131 -13.59 2.00 6.83
CA ARG A 131 -12.70 3.09 6.36
C ARG A 131 -13.36 4.42 6.61
N MET A 132 -12.56 5.37 7.09
CA MET A 132 -12.97 6.76 7.31
C MET A 132 -11.94 7.67 6.64
N LEU A 133 -12.39 8.39 5.63
CA LEU A 133 -11.61 9.37 4.90
C LEU A 133 -12.03 10.75 5.35
N ASN A 134 -11.09 11.54 5.87
CA ASN A 134 -11.31 12.90 6.34
C ASN A 134 -10.53 13.88 5.48
N LEU A 135 -11.11 15.06 5.27
CA LEU A 135 -10.51 16.18 4.55
C LEU A 135 -10.72 17.46 5.34
N ASP A 136 -9.65 18.17 5.62
CA ASP A 136 -9.73 19.50 6.22
C ASP A 136 -9.81 20.57 5.12
N TRP A 137 -11.01 21.06 4.88
CA TRP A 137 -11.27 22.07 3.86
C TRP A 137 -10.56 23.39 4.14
N SER A 138 -10.31 23.73 5.42
CA SER A 138 -9.71 25.00 5.82
C SER A 138 -8.23 25.11 5.43
N GLU A 139 -7.55 23.97 5.25
CA GLU A 139 -6.15 23.90 4.84
C GLU A 139 -5.98 23.90 3.30
N LEU A 140 -7.09 23.82 2.55
CA LEU A 140 -7.03 23.83 1.09
C LEU A 140 -6.87 25.28 0.57
N THR A 141 -6.13 25.38 -0.53
CA THR A 141 -5.97 26.63 -1.25
C THR A 141 -6.69 26.56 -2.59
N PHE A 142 -7.52 27.57 -2.87
CA PHE A 142 -8.33 27.63 -4.09
C PHE A 142 -7.80 28.72 -5.03
N GLY A 143 -8.11 28.59 -6.31
CA GLY A 143 -7.63 29.51 -7.34
C GLY A 143 -8.07 30.97 -7.16
N ASP A 144 -9.24 31.19 -6.54
CA ASP A 144 -9.80 32.51 -6.23
C ASP A 144 -9.07 33.24 -5.09
N MET A 145 -8.26 32.52 -4.31
CA MET A 145 -7.44 33.09 -3.25
C MET A 145 -6.15 33.75 -3.77
N ILE A 146 -5.80 33.55 -5.04
CA ILE A 146 -4.52 33.95 -5.62
C ILE A 146 -4.59 35.38 -6.19
N ASP A 147 -3.77 36.27 -5.68
CA ASP A 147 -3.40 37.51 -6.37
C ASP A 147 -2.18 37.30 -7.26
N GLN A 148 -2.22 37.84 -8.48
CA GLN A 148 -1.12 37.67 -9.45
C GLN A 148 0.25 38.21 -9.00
N LYS A 149 0.25 39.15 -8.05
CA LYS A 149 1.45 39.80 -7.55
C LYS A 149 1.81 39.41 -6.14
N TYR A 150 0.82 39.10 -5.30
CA TYR A 150 1.00 38.92 -3.85
C TYR A 150 0.74 37.49 -3.39
N GLY A 151 0.34 36.58 -4.29
CA GLY A 151 0.07 35.17 -3.95
C GLY A 151 -1.29 34.97 -3.26
N PHE A 152 -1.37 34.05 -2.33
CA PHE A 152 -2.61 33.69 -1.62
C PHE A 152 -2.95 34.73 -0.56
N ILE A 153 -3.79 35.73 -0.88
CA ILE A 153 -4.16 36.82 0.03
C ILE A 153 -5.66 37.01 0.17
N TYR A 154 -6.48 36.46 -0.71
CA TYR A 154 -7.92 36.60 -0.65
C TYR A 154 -8.58 35.42 0.10
N PRO A 155 -9.70 35.67 0.84
CA PRO A 155 -10.53 34.58 1.32
C PRO A 155 -11.21 33.90 0.13
N THR A 156 -11.38 32.57 0.20
CA THR A 156 -12.11 31.84 -0.84
C THR A 156 -13.59 32.21 -0.85
N GLN A 157 -14.19 32.21 -2.03
CA GLN A 157 -15.64 32.34 -2.25
C GLN A 157 -16.30 30.97 -2.50
N GLU A 158 -15.50 29.90 -2.52
CA GLU A 158 -16.02 28.53 -2.64
C GLU A 158 -16.88 28.18 -1.42
N ASN A 159 -17.98 27.49 -1.68
CA ASN A 159 -18.91 27.09 -0.62
C ASN A 159 -18.43 25.80 0.08
N ILE A 160 -17.38 25.94 0.87
CA ILE A 160 -16.75 24.79 1.57
C ILE A 160 -17.55 24.30 2.78
N ASP A 161 -18.35 25.17 3.41
CA ASP A 161 -19.07 24.88 4.65
C ASP A 161 -20.17 23.82 4.46
N ASN A 162 -20.68 23.63 3.24
CA ASN A 162 -21.71 22.66 2.93
C ASN A 162 -21.16 21.30 2.45
N ASN A 163 -19.85 21.19 2.26
CA ASN A 163 -19.24 19.95 1.80
C ASN A 163 -18.93 19.01 2.98
N PRO A 164 -19.12 17.69 2.83
CA PRO A 164 -18.78 16.77 3.89
C PRO A 164 -17.26 16.76 4.14
N SER A 165 -16.88 16.81 5.42
CA SER A 165 -15.46 16.70 5.83
C SER A 165 -15.04 15.27 6.11
N SER A 166 -15.97 14.33 6.08
CA SER A 166 -15.71 12.90 6.35
C SER A 166 -16.62 12.02 5.51
N VAL A 167 -16.03 11.00 4.91
CA VAL A 167 -16.73 9.92 4.20
C VAL A 167 -16.38 8.61 4.88
N GLN A 168 -17.38 7.79 5.16
CA GLN A 168 -17.21 6.53 5.89
C GLN A 168 -17.88 5.40 5.13
N TYR A 169 -17.19 4.26 5.00
CA TYR A 169 -17.73 3.14 4.27
C TYR A 169 -17.14 1.80 4.73
N PRO A 170 -17.93 0.71 4.66
CA PRO A 170 -17.41 -0.64 4.79
C PRO A 170 -16.70 -1.05 3.51
N ASP A 171 -15.69 -1.90 3.64
CA ASP A 171 -14.92 -2.43 2.53
C ASP A 171 -14.52 -3.88 2.79
N PHE A 172 -14.37 -4.67 1.74
CA PHE A 172 -14.10 -6.09 1.82
C PHE A 172 -12.94 -6.50 0.93
N SER A 173 -12.13 -7.43 1.44
CA SER A 173 -10.99 -7.98 0.71
C SER A 173 -10.94 -9.50 0.86
N THR A 174 -10.32 -10.16 -0.11
CA THR A 174 -10.06 -11.60 -0.05
C THR A 174 -8.65 -11.91 -0.52
N GLY A 175 -8.14 -13.08 -0.13
CA GLY A 175 -6.84 -13.51 -0.57
C GLY A 175 -6.64 -15.00 -0.43
N PHE A 176 -5.66 -15.51 -1.21
CA PHE A 176 -5.24 -16.89 -1.21
C PHE A 176 -3.72 -16.97 -1.16
N ILE A 177 -3.21 -17.95 -0.45
CA ILE A 177 -1.78 -18.29 -0.42
C ILE A 177 -1.64 -19.79 -0.54
N GLY A 178 -0.88 -20.24 -1.54
CA GLY A 178 -0.39 -21.60 -1.64
C GLY A 178 1.07 -21.63 -1.16
N TYR A 179 1.42 -22.57 -0.31
CA TYR A 179 2.78 -22.66 0.23
C TYR A 179 3.26 -24.08 0.45
N THR A 180 4.55 -24.24 0.33
CA THR A 180 5.33 -25.42 0.69
C THR A 180 6.32 -25.06 1.80
N ASP A 181 7.20 -25.95 2.17
CA ASP A 181 8.26 -25.67 3.15
C ASP A 181 9.19 -24.52 2.73
N ASN A 182 9.43 -24.37 1.42
CA ASN A 182 10.42 -23.42 0.91
C ASN A 182 9.85 -22.34 -0.03
N LEU A 183 8.67 -22.57 -0.61
CA LEU A 183 8.09 -21.70 -1.62
C LEU A 183 6.69 -21.26 -1.20
N TYR A 184 6.32 -20.07 -1.59
CA TYR A 184 4.94 -19.58 -1.48
C TYR A 184 4.58 -18.74 -2.69
N PHE A 185 3.29 -18.72 -2.99
CA PHE A 185 2.68 -17.78 -3.93
C PHE A 185 1.33 -17.35 -3.38
N GLY A 186 0.93 -16.14 -3.68
CA GLY A 186 -0.35 -15.61 -3.20
C GLY A 186 -0.97 -14.64 -4.17
N PHE A 187 -2.28 -14.51 -4.02
CA PHE A 187 -3.13 -13.56 -4.71
C PHE A 187 -4.05 -12.91 -3.69
N ALA A 188 -4.26 -11.60 -3.81
CA ALA A 188 -5.26 -10.87 -3.03
C ALA A 188 -6.00 -9.87 -3.92
N ALA A 189 -7.28 -9.66 -3.59
CA ALA A 189 -8.12 -8.62 -4.17
C ALA A 189 -8.72 -7.80 -3.03
N HIS A 190 -8.41 -6.51 -3.01
CA HIS A 190 -8.91 -5.54 -2.06
C HIS A 190 -9.97 -4.67 -2.73
N HIS A 191 -10.83 -4.05 -1.93
CA HIS A 191 -11.91 -3.17 -2.41
C HIS A 191 -12.87 -3.88 -3.36
N LEU A 192 -13.36 -5.06 -2.94
CA LEU A 192 -14.26 -5.89 -3.76
C LEU A 192 -15.59 -5.19 -4.04
N THR A 193 -16.04 -4.34 -3.14
CA THR A 193 -17.30 -3.60 -3.25
C THR A 193 -17.16 -2.27 -3.98
N GLN A 194 -15.93 -1.84 -4.29
CA GLN A 194 -15.62 -0.55 -4.90
C GLN A 194 -16.41 0.60 -4.25
N PRO A 195 -16.26 0.80 -2.94
CA PRO A 195 -17.09 1.74 -2.20
C PRO A 195 -16.89 3.17 -2.70
N GLU A 196 -17.94 3.98 -2.55
CA GLU A 196 -17.92 5.41 -2.85
C GLU A 196 -17.11 6.16 -1.78
N GLN A 197 -16.14 6.99 -2.20
CA GLN A 197 -15.25 7.76 -1.32
C GLN A 197 -15.17 9.25 -1.68
N GLY A 198 -15.98 9.70 -2.63
CA GLY A 198 -15.99 11.09 -3.06
C GLY A 198 -16.56 12.05 -2.01
N PHE A 199 -15.96 13.26 -1.89
CA PHE A 199 -16.47 14.33 -1.02
C PHE A 199 -17.48 15.23 -1.73
N ILE A 200 -17.30 15.47 -3.03
CA ILE A 200 -18.15 16.40 -3.82
C ILE A 200 -18.80 15.65 -4.97
N SER A 201 -18.06 14.82 -5.67
CA SER A 201 -18.50 14.04 -6.83
C SER A 201 -18.35 12.55 -6.56
N GLU A 202 -19.09 11.73 -7.28
CA GLU A 202 -18.94 10.28 -7.22
C GLU A 202 -17.50 9.87 -7.56
N SER A 203 -16.88 9.11 -6.68
CA SER A 203 -15.52 8.61 -6.83
C SER A 203 -15.41 7.24 -6.18
N GLN A 204 -15.48 6.21 -6.99
CA GLN A 204 -15.38 4.83 -6.52
C GLN A 204 -13.93 4.43 -6.28
N LEU A 205 -13.67 3.78 -5.15
CA LEU A 205 -12.37 3.18 -4.83
C LEU A 205 -12.16 1.92 -5.69
N PRO A 206 -11.22 1.92 -6.64
CA PRO A 206 -11.07 0.80 -7.56
C PRO A 206 -10.48 -0.43 -6.86
N THR A 207 -10.87 -1.62 -7.33
CA THR A 207 -10.31 -2.88 -6.87
C THR A 207 -8.79 -2.90 -7.06
N LYS A 208 -8.06 -3.26 -5.99
CA LYS A 208 -6.62 -3.47 -6.01
C LYS A 208 -6.31 -4.96 -6.06
N LEU A 209 -5.56 -5.37 -7.06
CA LEU A 209 -5.07 -6.74 -7.22
C LEU A 209 -3.62 -6.83 -6.77
N THR A 210 -3.29 -7.88 -6.04
CA THR A 210 -1.94 -8.16 -5.55
C THR A 210 -1.57 -9.60 -5.87
N ILE A 211 -0.44 -9.80 -6.53
CA ILE A 211 0.16 -11.12 -6.78
C ILE A 211 1.54 -11.11 -6.15
N HIS A 212 1.85 -12.10 -5.36
CA HIS A 212 3.16 -12.21 -4.74
C HIS A 212 3.67 -13.65 -4.70
N ALA A 213 4.97 -13.80 -4.79
CA ALA A 213 5.63 -15.08 -4.72
C ALA A 213 7.01 -14.94 -4.08
N GLY A 214 7.50 -15.99 -3.47
CA GLY A 214 8.83 -15.98 -2.89
C GLY A 214 9.23 -17.35 -2.38
N GLY A 215 10.47 -17.42 -1.89
CA GLY A 215 10.99 -18.64 -1.34
C GLY A 215 12.13 -18.42 -0.37
N ASN A 216 12.44 -19.44 0.44
CA ASN A 216 13.53 -19.45 1.39
C ASN A 216 14.47 -20.62 1.09
N PHE A 217 15.69 -20.30 0.68
CA PHE A 217 16.68 -21.29 0.24
C PHE A 217 17.90 -21.25 1.17
N PRO A 218 18.03 -22.20 2.12
CA PRO A 218 19.20 -22.29 2.96
C PRO A 218 20.41 -22.76 2.14
N LEU A 219 21.47 -21.93 2.07
CA LEU A 219 22.66 -22.18 1.28
C LEU A 219 23.63 -23.16 2.00
N ASN A 220 23.75 -23.05 3.34
CA ASN A 220 24.70 -23.81 4.14
C ASN A 220 23.96 -24.58 5.24
N LYS A 221 23.24 -25.65 4.87
CA LYS A 221 22.43 -26.44 5.82
C LYS A 221 23.22 -27.09 6.97
N TYR A 222 24.52 -27.28 6.81
CA TYR A 222 25.40 -27.95 7.78
C TYR A 222 26.27 -27.00 8.59
N SER A 223 26.10 -25.69 8.45
CA SER A 223 26.86 -24.68 9.18
C SER A 223 26.10 -24.25 10.43
N ASN A 224 26.83 -23.96 11.53
CA ASN A 224 26.26 -23.35 12.73
C ASN A 224 25.64 -21.98 12.47
N ASN A 225 26.02 -21.31 11.36
CA ASN A 225 25.42 -20.08 10.85
C ASN A 225 24.80 -20.33 9.48
N VAL A 226 23.54 -20.77 9.45
CA VAL A 226 22.79 -20.96 8.22
C VAL A 226 22.58 -19.62 7.53
N THR A 227 23.03 -19.51 6.29
CA THR A 227 22.70 -18.37 5.43
C THR A 227 21.52 -18.76 4.57
N THR A 228 20.43 -17.99 4.66
CA THR A 228 19.21 -18.23 3.85
C THR A 228 19.05 -17.10 2.85
N LEU A 229 18.89 -17.47 1.58
CA LEU A 229 18.57 -16.59 0.48
C LEU A 229 17.05 -16.60 0.26
N SER A 230 16.42 -15.44 0.18
CA SER A 230 14.98 -15.33 -0.02
C SER A 230 14.66 -14.38 -1.18
N PRO A 231 14.60 -14.88 -2.42
CA PRO A 231 14.08 -14.11 -3.55
C PRO A 231 12.57 -13.96 -3.44
N ASN A 232 12.09 -12.78 -3.81
CA ASN A 232 10.68 -12.45 -3.71
C ASN A 232 10.25 -11.55 -4.87
N PHE A 233 8.98 -11.64 -5.21
CA PHE A 233 8.32 -10.87 -6.24
C PHE A 233 6.96 -10.39 -5.74
N LEU A 234 6.59 -9.16 -6.09
CA LEU A 234 5.30 -8.57 -5.83
C LEU A 234 4.84 -7.79 -7.06
N TYR A 235 3.64 -8.05 -7.52
CA TYR A 235 2.91 -7.25 -8.49
C TYR A 235 1.66 -6.70 -7.84
N GLN A 236 1.41 -5.41 -8.05
CA GLN A 236 0.18 -4.74 -7.62
C GLN A 236 -0.39 -3.94 -8.77
N SER A 237 -1.72 -3.98 -8.89
CA SER A 237 -2.46 -3.21 -9.88
C SER A 237 -3.70 -2.63 -9.23
N GLN A 238 -3.91 -1.33 -9.42
CA GLN A 238 -5.11 -0.62 -9.00
C GLN A 238 -5.46 0.38 -10.10
N GLN A 239 -6.53 0.12 -10.82
CA GLN A 239 -6.92 0.85 -12.03
C GLN A 239 -5.76 0.87 -13.06
N ASP A 240 -5.28 2.05 -13.45
CA ASP A 240 -4.17 2.19 -14.41
C ASP A 240 -2.79 2.10 -13.74
N PHE A 241 -2.75 2.17 -12.41
CA PHE A 241 -1.49 2.03 -11.69
C PHE A 241 -1.07 0.57 -11.60
N GLN A 242 0.13 0.29 -12.06
CA GLN A 242 0.73 -1.04 -12.00
C GLN A 242 2.16 -0.93 -11.51
N GLN A 243 2.50 -1.77 -10.53
CA GLN A 243 3.79 -1.74 -9.88
C GLN A 243 4.35 -3.16 -9.73
N PHE A 244 5.62 -3.30 -10.07
CA PHE A 244 6.41 -4.51 -9.88
C PHE A 244 7.49 -4.24 -8.84
N ASN A 245 7.59 -5.10 -7.82
CA ASN A 245 8.68 -5.12 -6.87
C ASN A 245 9.32 -6.50 -6.92
N TYR A 246 10.62 -6.55 -7.11
CA TYR A 246 11.37 -7.79 -7.08
C TYR A 246 12.67 -7.59 -6.35
N GLY A 247 13.07 -8.57 -5.57
CA GLY A 247 14.25 -8.42 -4.72
C GLY A 247 14.59 -9.67 -3.95
N LEU A 248 15.53 -9.47 -3.08
CA LEU A 248 16.23 -10.52 -2.42
C LEU A 248 16.52 -10.14 -0.98
N TYR A 249 16.21 -11.03 -0.04
CA TYR A 249 16.70 -10.97 1.32
C TYR A 249 17.78 -12.01 1.56
N VAL A 250 18.76 -11.64 2.36
CA VAL A 250 19.81 -12.55 2.89
C VAL A 250 19.72 -12.53 4.41
N TYR A 251 19.47 -13.69 4.99
CA TYR A 251 19.44 -13.89 6.44
C TYR A 251 20.71 -14.59 6.87
N ARG A 252 21.44 -14.05 7.85
CA ARG A 252 22.62 -14.69 8.42
C ARG A 252 22.72 -14.41 9.91
N GLY A 253 22.46 -15.44 10.73
CA GLY A 253 22.35 -15.25 12.18
C GLY A 253 21.26 -14.24 12.53
N PRO A 254 21.56 -13.22 13.35
CA PRO A 254 20.58 -12.20 13.75
C PRO A 254 20.39 -11.09 12.72
N VAL A 255 21.16 -11.08 11.63
CA VAL A 255 21.15 -9.98 10.67
C VAL A 255 20.38 -10.37 9.40
N VAL A 256 19.57 -9.46 8.89
CA VAL A 256 18.96 -9.53 7.58
C VAL A 256 19.33 -8.32 6.74
N GLY A 257 19.71 -8.55 5.50
CA GLY A 257 19.90 -7.52 4.47
C GLY A 257 18.94 -7.76 3.31
N GLY A 258 18.48 -6.70 2.67
CA GLY A 258 17.61 -6.81 1.50
C GLY A 258 17.93 -5.77 0.43
N LEU A 259 17.81 -6.19 -0.82
CA LEU A 259 17.91 -5.32 -1.99
C LEU A 259 16.70 -5.58 -2.88
N TRP A 260 16.03 -4.50 -3.26
CA TRP A 260 14.83 -4.55 -4.08
C TRP A 260 14.87 -3.51 -5.19
N ALA A 261 14.19 -3.82 -6.27
CA ALA A 261 13.91 -2.91 -7.35
C ALA A 261 12.39 -2.73 -7.47
N ARG A 262 11.96 -1.50 -7.63
CA ARG A 262 10.57 -1.11 -7.86
C ARG A 262 10.43 -0.45 -9.22
N ASN A 263 9.52 -0.98 -10.03
CA ASN A 263 9.21 -0.46 -11.36
C ASN A 263 7.71 -0.21 -11.46
N SER A 264 7.32 0.88 -12.10
CA SER A 264 6.00 1.00 -12.74
C SER A 264 6.07 0.45 -14.17
N VAL A 265 4.93 0.35 -14.87
CA VAL A 265 4.93 -0.08 -16.29
C VAL A 265 5.73 0.88 -17.18
N GLU A 266 5.71 2.16 -16.85
CA GLU A 266 6.30 3.21 -17.68
C GLU A 266 7.76 3.51 -17.34
N ASN A 267 8.15 3.36 -16.05
CA ASN A 267 9.44 3.81 -15.58
C ASN A 267 10.01 2.94 -14.46
N PHE A 268 11.32 2.86 -14.41
CA PHE A 268 12.04 2.41 -13.23
C PHE A 268 11.90 3.48 -12.13
N ASP A 269 11.36 3.10 -10.96
CA ASP A 269 11.02 4.04 -9.90
C ASP A 269 12.13 4.16 -8.84
N ALA A 270 12.48 3.06 -8.19
CA ALA A 270 13.44 3.10 -7.09
C ALA A 270 14.17 1.78 -6.86
N PHE A 271 15.37 1.92 -6.26
CA PHE A 271 16.01 0.85 -5.51
C PHE A 271 15.67 0.98 -4.03
N ILE A 272 15.41 -0.14 -3.36
CA ILE A 272 15.13 -0.17 -1.93
C ILE A 272 16.21 -1.00 -1.26
N VAL A 273 16.89 -0.39 -0.30
CA VAL A 273 17.87 -1.07 0.56
C VAL A 273 17.23 -1.29 1.91
N MET A 274 17.34 -2.51 2.44
CA MET A 274 16.84 -2.87 3.75
C MET A 274 17.93 -3.50 4.62
N VAL A 275 17.92 -3.13 5.90
CA VAL A 275 18.71 -3.79 6.95
C VAL A 275 17.79 -4.10 8.11
N GLY A 276 18.05 -5.21 8.78
CA GLY A 276 17.24 -5.60 9.93
C GLY A 276 17.98 -6.51 10.90
N LEU A 277 17.41 -6.61 12.09
CA LEU A 277 17.89 -7.46 13.19
C LEU A 277 16.77 -8.39 13.63
N ILE A 278 17.11 -9.63 13.85
CA ILE A 278 16.23 -10.67 14.37
C ILE A 278 16.84 -11.16 15.68
N GLN A 279 16.16 -10.92 16.78
CA GLN A 279 16.57 -11.39 18.08
C GLN A 279 15.39 -12.06 18.78
N ASP A 280 15.49 -13.35 19.01
CA ASP A 280 14.44 -14.18 19.60
C ASP A 280 13.09 -13.99 18.90
N ASN A 281 12.13 -13.35 19.56
CA ASN A 281 10.79 -13.07 19.06
C ASN A 281 10.65 -11.69 18.42
N PHE A 282 11.70 -10.87 18.40
CA PHE A 282 11.67 -9.52 17.87
C PHE A 282 12.36 -9.46 16.52
N LYS A 283 11.73 -8.72 15.59
CA LYS A 283 12.31 -8.38 14.30
C LYS A 283 12.20 -6.88 14.11
N PHE A 284 13.32 -6.24 13.88
CA PHE A 284 13.39 -4.82 13.53
C PHE A 284 13.97 -4.67 12.13
N GLY A 285 13.38 -3.82 11.31
CA GLY A 285 13.85 -3.54 9.95
C GLY A 285 13.76 -2.05 9.65
N TYR A 286 14.78 -1.56 8.96
CA TYR A 286 14.82 -0.22 8.38
C TYR A 286 15.04 -0.34 6.88
N SER A 287 14.28 0.42 6.09
CA SER A 287 14.44 0.50 4.64
C SER A 287 14.57 1.93 4.18
N TYR A 288 15.30 2.12 3.10
CA TYR A 288 15.48 3.39 2.44
C TYR A 288 15.26 3.22 0.93
N ASP A 289 14.36 4.04 0.39
CA ASP A 289 14.03 4.05 -1.03
C ASP A 289 14.92 5.09 -1.74
N ILE A 290 15.75 4.61 -2.66
CA ILE A 290 16.59 5.45 -3.51
C ILE A 290 15.83 5.69 -4.81
N THR A 291 15.15 6.82 -4.90
CA THR A 291 14.37 7.21 -6.09
C THR A 291 15.32 7.48 -7.27
N VAL A 292 15.04 6.86 -8.41
CA VAL A 292 15.82 6.98 -9.66
C VAL A 292 14.98 7.61 -10.77
N SER A 293 13.67 7.72 -10.57
CA SER A 293 12.74 8.35 -11.53
C SER A 293 13.00 9.85 -11.71
N ASN A 294 12.46 10.44 -12.78
CA ASN A 294 12.59 11.86 -13.11
C ASN A 294 12.08 12.83 -12.03
N LEU A 295 11.34 12.35 -11.02
CA LEU A 295 10.93 13.11 -9.84
C LEU A 295 12.10 13.58 -8.95
N LYS A 296 13.33 13.08 -9.20
CA LYS A 296 14.53 13.49 -8.45
C LYS A 296 14.97 14.92 -8.73
N ASN A 297 14.46 15.56 -9.78
CA ASN A 297 14.91 16.87 -10.27
C ASN A 297 13.85 17.99 -10.13
N SER A 298 12.80 17.77 -9.35
CA SER A 298 11.79 18.78 -9.06
C SER A 298 11.93 19.36 -7.66
#